data_6d2ddbf6d45076acccac01e50014581b
#
_entry.id   6d2ddbf6d45076acccac01e50014581b
#
_cell.length_a   1.000
_cell.length_b   1.000
_cell.length_c   1.000
_cell.angle_alpha   90.00
_cell.angle_beta   90.00
_cell.angle_gamma   90.00
#
_symmetry.space_group_name_H-M   'P 1'
#
loop_
_entity.id
_entity.type
_entity.pdbx_description
1 polymer ?
#
loop_
_entity_poly.entity_id
_entity_poly.type
_entity_poly.pdbx_seq_one_letter_code
_entity_poly.pdbx_strand_id
1 'polypeptide(L)'
;MKIRELLLVSIVISSCGGGSSSSDIDTNTPITQTPDSTNETCINTQITNFKRCNLVHNSIERLYYIYEPENLDASRSIPVLFALHGYGSTAMRHFNYTNYEPIADANNLVVIYPQGSTNSGLSTHWNNGGWTSKSTAKDIEFIDT
;
A
#
# COMPACT_ATOMS: atom_id res chain seq x y z
N MET A 1 -5.09 -20.44 2.78
CA MET A 1 -6.24 -19.99 1.97
C MET A 1 -5.65 -19.12 0.85
N LYS A 2 -5.75 -19.55 -0.40
CA LYS A 2 -5.16 -18.82 -1.52
C LYS A 2 -6.03 -17.59 -1.80
N ILE A 3 -5.51 -16.40 -1.53
CA ILE A 3 -6.10 -15.14 -1.99
C ILE A 3 -5.85 -15.10 -3.50
N ARG A 4 -6.89 -15.32 -4.29
CA ARG A 4 -6.83 -15.18 -5.74
C ARG A 4 -7.34 -13.79 -6.10
N GLU A 5 -6.46 -13.05 -6.74
CA GLU A 5 -6.69 -11.82 -7.52
C GLU A 5 -7.29 -10.62 -6.76
N LEU A 6 -6.40 -9.79 -6.23
CA LEU A 6 -6.71 -8.40 -5.87
C LEU A 6 -6.78 -7.58 -7.16
N LEU A 7 -7.98 -7.18 -7.56
CA LEU A 7 -8.16 -6.21 -8.65
C LEU A 7 -7.91 -4.80 -8.08
N LEU A 8 -6.80 -4.21 -8.46
CA LEU A 8 -6.48 -2.81 -8.19
C LEU A 8 -7.47 -1.91 -8.95
N VAL A 9 -8.28 -1.16 -8.22
CA VAL A 9 -9.07 -0.06 -8.79
C VAL A 9 -8.20 1.19 -8.83
N SER A 10 -7.72 1.54 -10.03
CA SER A 10 -7.04 2.81 -10.27
C SER A 10 -8.01 3.98 -10.18
N ILE A 11 -7.78 4.91 -9.26
CA ILE A 11 -8.47 6.19 -9.22
C ILE A 11 -7.87 7.08 -10.30
N VAL A 12 -8.59 7.28 -11.40
CA VAL A 12 -8.23 8.24 -12.45
C VAL A 12 -8.60 9.64 -11.99
N ILE A 13 -7.61 10.44 -11.65
CA ILE A 13 -7.78 11.88 -11.48
C ILE A 13 -7.71 12.52 -12.87
N SER A 14 -8.84 12.94 -13.42
CA SER A 14 -8.91 13.65 -14.68
C SER A 14 -8.42 15.08 -14.50
N SER A 15 -7.21 15.38 -14.97
CA SER A 15 -6.70 16.75 -15.13
C SER A 15 -6.87 17.15 -16.58
N CYS A 16 -7.67 18.18 -16.81
CA CYS A 16 -7.85 18.80 -18.10
C CYS A 16 -6.71 19.78 -18.38
N GLY A 17 -5.99 19.59 -19.50
CA GLY A 17 -4.97 20.54 -19.96
C GLY A 17 -4.51 20.14 -21.36
N GLY A 18 -4.93 20.87 -22.36
CA GLY A 18 -4.68 20.59 -23.77
C GLY A 18 -3.25 20.92 -24.22
N GLY A 19 -2.81 20.23 -25.29
CA GLY A 19 -1.58 20.52 -26.02
C GLY A 19 -1.24 19.39 -26.98
N SER A 20 -1.45 19.60 -28.26
CA SER A 20 -1.17 18.68 -29.36
C SER A 20 0.32 18.44 -29.58
N SER A 21 0.71 17.20 -29.78
CA SER A 21 1.62 16.78 -30.89
C SER A 21 1.74 15.26 -30.92
N SER A 22 1.55 14.74 -32.09
CA SER A 22 1.58 13.34 -32.51
C SER A 22 2.98 12.73 -32.49
N SER A 23 3.11 11.54 -31.93
CA SER A 23 4.07 10.53 -32.35
C SER A 23 3.55 9.15 -31.91
N ASP A 24 3.44 8.28 -32.91
CA ASP A 24 2.95 6.90 -32.82
C ASP A 24 3.78 6.10 -31.80
N ILE A 25 3.12 5.55 -30.77
CA ILE A 25 3.68 4.53 -29.92
C ILE A 25 2.82 3.28 -30.08
N ASP A 26 3.44 2.28 -30.63
CA ASP A 26 2.93 0.94 -30.87
C ASP A 26 2.55 0.30 -29.51
N THR A 27 1.26 0.15 -29.28
CA THR A 27 0.69 -0.46 -28.08
C THR A 27 0.31 -1.89 -28.37
N ASN A 28 1.15 -2.84 -27.99
CA ASN A 28 0.69 -4.18 -27.59
C ASN A 28 1.86 -5.04 -27.11
N THR A 29 2.35 -4.76 -25.91
CA THR A 29 3.07 -5.78 -25.15
C THR A 29 2.30 -5.96 -23.85
N PRO A 30 1.69 -7.12 -23.57
CA PRO A 30 1.18 -7.41 -22.25
C PRO A 30 2.38 -7.43 -21.30
N ILE A 31 2.43 -6.52 -20.36
CA ILE A 31 3.39 -6.59 -19.26
C ILE A 31 2.96 -7.80 -18.41
N THR A 32 3.52 -8.94 -18.73
CA THR A 32 3.47 -10.10 -17.83
C THR A 32 4.42 -9.77 -16.68
N GLN A 33 3.92 -9.09 -15.68
CA GLN A 33 4.61 -9.01 -14.40
C GLN A 33 4.53 -10.40 -13.78
N THR A 34 5.63 -11.14 -13.88
CA THR A 34 5.87 -12.28 -13.01
C THR A 34 5.85 -11.70 -11.59
N PRO A 35 4.99 -12.18 -10.67
CA PRO A 35 5.08 -11.74 -9.30
C PRO A 35 6.48 -12.12 -8.80
N ASP A 36 7.30 -11.12 -8.48
CA ASP A 36 8.53 -11.32 -7.72
C ASP A 36 8.11 -12.07 -6.46
N SER A 37 8.82 -13.16 -6.18
CA SER A 37 8.55 -13.99 -5.01
C SER A 37 8.89 -13.19 -3.76
N THR A 38 7.99 -12.28 -3.39
CA THR A 38 8.10 -11.51 -2.15
C THR A 38 7.94 -12.50 -1.00
N ASN A 39 9.00 -12.68 -0.21
CA ASN A 39 8.93 -13.41 1.05
C ASN A 39 8.11 -12.58 2.05
N GLU A 40 6.80 -12.64 1.90
CA GLU A 40 5.86 -12.02 2.82
C GLU A 40 5.60 -12.94 4.00
N THR A 41 5.65 -12.38 5.20
CA THR A 41 5.35 -13.09 6.45
C THR A 41 4.41 -12.26 7.30
N CYS A 42 3.22 -12.79 7.60
CA CYS A 42 2.24 -12.16 8.46
C CYS A 42 2.03 -12.94 9.75
N ILE A 43 1.94 -12.24 10.88
CA ILE A 43 1.59 -12.79 12.19
C ILE A 43 0.38 -12.07 12.75
N ASN A 44 -0.48 -12.79 13.48
CA ASN A 44 -1.58 -12.18 14.20
C ASN A 44 -1.03 -11.31 15.32
N THR A 45 -1.63 -10.15 15.51
CA THR A 45 -1.39 -9.31 16.70
C THR A 45 -2.35 -9.71 17.83
N GLN A 46 -2.29 -9.00 18.96
CA GLN A 46 -3.27 -9.15 20.04
C GLN A 46 -4.59 -8.42 19.74
N ILE A 47 -4.62 -7.63 18.68
CA ILE A 47 -5.83 -6.93 18.22
C ILE A 47 -6.55 -7.86 17.24
N THR A 48 -7.84 -8.05 17.45
CA THR A 48 -8.68 -8.91 16.59
C THR A 48 -8.66 -8.41 15.16
N ASN A 49 -8.57 -9.34 14.21
CA ASN A 49 -8.58 -9.06 12.77
C ASN A 49 -7.44 -8.14 12.27
N PHE A 50 -6.39 -7.97 13.07
CA PHE A 50 -5.27 -7.10 12.77
C PHE A 50 -3.96 -7.89 12.78
N LYS A 51 -3.26 -7.88 11.67
CA LYS A 51 -2.00 -8.62 11.46
C LYS A 51 -0.84 -7.66 11.25
N ARG A 52 0.33 -8.09 11.67
CA ARG A 52 1.60 -7.45 11.36
C ARG A 52 2.28 -8.25 10.27
N CYS A 53 2.60 -7.62 9.16
CA CYS A 53 3.21 -8.25 8.00
C CYS A 53 4.56 -7.60 7.68
N ASN A 54 5.51 -8.43 7.29
CA ASN A 54 6.79 -8.01 6.75
C ASN A 54 6.92 -8.57 5.34
N LEU A 55 7.47 -7.78 4.44
CA LEU A 55 7.88 -8.24 3.12
C LEU A 55 9.27 -7.69 2.78
N VAL A 56 10.00 -8.38 1.92
CA VAL A 56 11.29 -7.90 1.41
C VAL A 56 11.04 -7.23 0.06
N HIS A 57 11.31 -5.94 -0.01
CA HIS A 57 11.22 -5.15 -1.24
C HIS A 57 12.58 -4.48 -1.52
N ASN A 58 13.16 -4.74 -2.68
CA ASN A 58 14.50 -4.25 -3.05
C ASN A 58 15.59 -4.58 -1.99
N SER A 59 15.57 -5.80 -1.47
CA SER A 59 16.47 -6.28 -0.41
C SER A 59 16.34 -5.54 0.94
N ILE A 60 15.28 -4.78 1.12
CA ILE A 60 14.96 -4.07 2.37
C ILE A 60 13.68 -4.67 2.95
N GLU A 61 13.75 -5.05 4.22
CA GLU A 61 12.56 -5.48 4.94
C GLU A 61 11.62 -4.28 5.17
N ARG A 62 10.37 -4.43 4.73
CA ARG A 62 9.32 -3.42 4.88
C ARG A 62 8.22 -4.00 5.77
N LEU A 63 7.67 -3.13 6.61
CA LEU A 63 6.63 -3.47 7.58
C LEU A 63 5.32 -2.81 7.15
N TYR A 64 4.23 -3.54 7.31
CA TYR A 64 2.87 -2.98 7.26
C TYR A 64 1.96 -3.74 8.22
N TYR A 65 0.81 -3.16 8.51
CA TYR A 65 -0.26 -3.84 9.22
C TYR A 65 -1.48 -3.91 8.31
N ILE A 66 -2.28 -4.96 8.49
CA ILE A 66 -3.50 -5.17 7.74
C ILE A 66 -4.66 -5.44 8.70
N TYR A 67 -5.75 -4.72 8.51
CA TYR A 67 -7.04 -5.01 9.13
C TYR A 67 -7.95 -5.67 8.11
N GLU A 68 -8.41 -6.86 8.42
CA GLU A 68 -9.33 -7.64 7.60
C GLU A 68 -10.62 -7.88 8.39
N PRO A 69 -11.79 -7.33 8.00
CA PRO A 69 -13.06 -7.60 8.65
C PRO A 69 -13.34 -9.10 8.82
N GLU A 70 -13.91 -9.50 9.95
CA GLU A 70 -14.22 -10.91 10.22
C GLU A 70 -15.18 -11.50 9.18
N ASN A 71 -16.13 -10.70 8.72
CA ASN A 71 -17.15 -11.10 7.75
C ASN A 71 -16.86 -10.62 6.33
N LEU A 72 -15.57 -10.57 5.95
CA LEU A 72 -15.16 -10.14 4.62
C LEU A 72 -15.76 -11.04 3.54
N ASP A 73 -16.57 -10.47 2.65
CA ASP A 73 -17.20 -11.18 1.54
C ASP A 73 -16.25 -11.26 0.34
N ALA A 74 -15.54 -12.38 0.23
CA ALA A 74 -14.59 -12.64 -0.86
C ALA A 74 -15.27 -13.01 -2.20
N SER A 75 -16.59 -13.08 -2.25
CA SER A 75 -17.33 -13.31 -3.52
C SER A 75 -17.45 -12.04 -4.37
N ARG A 76 -17.14 -10.89 -3.80
CA ARG A 76 -17.14 -9.56 -4.43
C ARG A 76 -15.73 -9.00 -4.48
N SER A 77 -15.53 -7.98 -5.32
CA SER A 77 -14.30 -7.17 -5.26
C SER A 77 -14.16 -6.56 -3.88
N ILE A 78 -12.96 -6.70 -3.30
CA ILE A 78 -12.63 -6.16 -1.98
C ILE A 78 -11.82 -4.88 -2.20
N PRO A 79 -12.38 -3.70 -1.92
CA PRO A 79 -11.61 -2.46 -1.93
C PRO A 79 -10.50 -2.50 -0.89
N VAL A 80 -9.38 -1.85 -1.19
CA VAL A 80 -8.25 -1.69 -0.26
C VAL A 80 -8.03 -0.22 0.01
N LEU A 81 -7.99 0.14 1.31
CA LEU A 81 -7.63 1.47 1.77
C LEU A 81 -6.20 1.48 2.30
N PHE A 82 -5.30 2.24 1.67
CA PHE A 82 -3.98 2.51 2.20
C PHE A 82 -4.01 3.72 3.14
N ALA A 83 -3.74 3.50 4.42
CA ALA A 83 -3.74 4.50 5.47
C ALA A 83 -2.29 4.88 5.83
N LEU A 84 -1.78 5.94 5.21
CA LEU A 84 -0.39 6.40 5.33
C LEU A 84 -0.24 7.35 6.52
N HIS A 85 0.67 7.04 7.45
CA HIS A 85 0.93 7.91 8.60
C HIS A 85 1.65 9.20 8.20
N GLY A 86 1.55 10.25 9.01
CA GLY A 86 2.27 11.51 8.81
C GLY A 86 3.75 11.41 9.18
N TYR A 87 4.53 12.46 8.85
CA TYR A 87 5.94 12.58 9.21
C TYR A 87 6.17 12.43 10.71
N GLY A 88 7.17 11.62 11.09
CA GLY A 88 7.52 11.35 12.47
C GLY A 88 6.54 10.43 13.22
N SER A 89 5.49 9.93 12.55
CA SER A 89 4.54 8.99 13.12
C SER A 89 4.88 7.54 12.75
N THR A 90 4.01 6.59 13.09
CA THR A 90 4.15 5.19 12.74
C THR A 90 2.82 4.62 12.27
N ALA A 91 2.86 3.49 11.55
CA ALA A 91 1.68 2.76 11.14
C ALA A 91 0.75 2.43 12.31
N MET A 92 1.30 1.94 13.43
CA MET A 92 0.52 1.62 14.64
C MET A 92 -0.12 2.85 15.30
N ARG A 93 0.60 3.99 15.35
CA ARG A 93 0.00 5.24 15.86
C ARG A 93 -1.12 5.71 14.95
N HIS A 94 -0.96 5.56 13.65
CA HIS A 94 -1.97 5.96 12.67
C HIS A 94 -3.22 5.09 12.80
N PHE A 95 -3.06 3.77 12.93
CA PHE A 95 -4.15 2.85 13.27
C PHE A 95 -4.94 3.32 14.49
N ASN A 96 -4.25 3.53 15.63
CA ASN A 96 -4.90 3.97 16.88
C ASN A 96 -5.59 5.34 16.79
N TYR A 97 -5.16 6.18 15.86
CA TYR A 97 -5.69 7.55 15.69
C TYR A 97 -6.90 7.59 14.76
N THR A 98 -6.91 6.80 13.69
CA THR A 98 -7.88 6.93 12.60
C THR A 98 -9.15 6.14 12.79
N ASN A 99 -9.09 5.01 13.52
CA ASN A 99 -10.23 4.13 13.80
C ASN A 99 -11.04 3.80 12.52
N TYR A 100 -10.36 3.29 11.50
CA TYR A 100 -11.01 2.93 10.22
C TYR A 100 -11.74 1.59 10.25
N GLU A 101 -11.60 0.79 11.33
CA GLU A 101 -12.17 -0.54 11.45
C GLU A 101 -13.69 -0.55 11.26
N PRO A 102 -14.48 0.35 11.89
CA PRO A 102 -15.92 0.36 11.66
C PRO A 102 -16.31 0.68 10.20
N ILE A 103 -15.48 1.47 9.51
CA ILE A 103 -15.70 1.77 8.08
C ILE A 103 -15.39 0.54 7.24
N ALA A 104 -14.31 -0.17 7.57
CA ALA A 104 -13.92 -1.40 6.90
C ALA A 104 -15.00 -2.48 7.04
N ASP A 105 -15.49 -2.69 8.26
CA ASP A 105 -16.56 -3.67 8.56
C ASP A 105 -17.85 -3.36 7.81
N ALA A 106 -18.24 -2.08 7.76
CA ALA A 106 -19.48 -1.66 7.11
C ALA A 106 -19.43 -1.72 5.57
N ASN A 107 -18.24 -1.65 4.97
CA ASN A 107 -18.07 -1.48 3.52
C ASN A 107 -17.35 -2.65 2.84
N ASN A 108 -17.11 -3.76 3.51
CA ASN A 108 -16.40 -4.92 2.96
C ASN A 108 -15.05 -4.55 2.36
N LEU A 109 -14.26 -3.75 3.06
CA LEU A 109 -12.95 -3.30 2.62
C LEU A 109 -11.83 -3.71 3.59
N VAL A 110 -10.63 -3.83 3.07
CA VAL A 110 -9.42 -4.09 3.84
C VAL A 110 -8.67 -2.78 4.04
N VAL A 111 -8.09 -2.58 5.23
CA VAL A 111 -7.24 -1.41 5.49
C VAL A 111 -5.80 -1.86 5.68
N ILE A 112 -4.89 -1.26 4.91
CA ILE A 112 -3.45 -1.47 5.02
C ILE A 112 -2.81 -0.22 5.61
N TYR A 113 -2.01 -0.41 6.66
CA TYR A 113 -1.25 0.64 7.35
C TYR A 113 0.24 0.38 7.12
N PRO A 114 0.82 0.87 6.02
CA PRO A 114 2.23 0.67 5.76
C PRO A 114 3.10 1.55 6.67
N GLN A 115 4.34 1.08 6.94
CA GLN A 115 5.33 1.81 7.74
C GLN A 115 6.32 2.51 6.82
N GLY A 116 6.39 3.82 6.93
CA GLY A 116 7.37 4.64 6.25
C GLY A 116 8.79 4.44 6.80
N SER A 117 9.77 4.80 6.02
CA SER A 117 11.19 4.59 6.29
C SER A 117 11.77 5.62 7.28
N THR A 118 12.89 5.25 7.95
CA THR A 118 13.69 6.15 8.81
C THR A 118 15.08 6.39 8.26
N ASN A 119 15.35 5.99 7.01
CA ASN A 119 16.70 6.10 6.45
C ASN A 119 17.15 7.56 6.27
N SER A 120 18.44 7.73 6.00
CA SER A 120 19.07 9.04 5.75
C SER A 120 18.99 10.04 6.91
N GLY A 121 18.86 9.54 8.16
CA GLY A 121 18.83 10.36 9.37
C GLY A 121 17.56 11.20 9.55
N LEU A 122 16.54 10.94 8.74
CA LEU A 122 15.23 11.55 8.90
C LEU A 122 14.36 10.77 9.90
N SER A 123 13.35 11.43 10.46
CA SER A 123 12.26 10.72 11.15
C SER A 123 11.49 9.84 10.16
N THR A 124 10.63 8.97 10.65
CA THR A 124 9.75 8.16 9.80
C THR A 124 9.02 9.03 8.78
N HIS A 125 9.11 8.67 7.51
CA HIS A 125 8.62 9.50 6.41
C HIS A 125 8.27 8.65 5.19
N TRP A 126 7.65 9.30 4.22
CA TRP A 126 7.41 8.79 2.87
C TRP A 126 8.29 9.55 1.89
N ASN A 127 9.10 8.84 1.12
CA ASN A 127 9.90 9.45 0.08
C ASN A 127 9.06 9.64 -1.19
N ASN A 128 8.53 10.84 -1.33
CA ASN A 128 7.78 11.30 -2.51
C ASN A 128 8.56 12.35 -3.33
N GLY A 129 9.86 12.52 -3.09
CA GLY A 129 10.67 13.59 -3.65
C GLY A 129 10.60 14.89 -2.82
N GLY A 130 10.88 16.03 -3.44
CA GLY A 130 10.85 17.33 -2.75
C GLY A 130 11.79 17.38 -1.55
N TRP A 131 11.29 17.74 -0.37
CA TRP A 131 12.10 17.87 0.84
C TRP A 131 12.65 16.53 1.37
N THR A 132 12.11 15.41 0.94
CA THR A 132 12.59 14.06 1.27
C THR A 132 13.61 13.51 0.26
N SER A 133 14.09 14.33 -0.68
CA SER A 133 15.00 13.94 -1.77
C SER A 133 16.32 13.29 -1.31
N LYS A 134 16.73 13.51 -0.06
CA LYS A 134 17.90 12.84 0.55
C LYS A 134 17.61 11.40 0.96
N SER A 135 16.36 11.00 1.04
CA SER A 135 15.96 9.62 1.34
C SER A 135 16.25 8.73 0.14
N THR A 136 16.75 7.54 0.42
CA THR A 136 16.94 6.48 -0.59
C THR A 136 15.82 5.45 -0.57
N ALA A 137 14.79 5.66 0.26
CA ALA A 137 13.66 4.75 0.35
C ALA A 137 12.86 4.73 -0.95
N LYS A 138 12.47 3.53 -1.37
CA LYS A 138 11.64 3.26 -2.54
C LYS A 138 10.17 3.09 -2.11
N ASP A 139 9.60 4.15 -1.48
CA ASP A 139 8.30 4.04 -0.83
C ASP A 139 7.14 3.90 -1.82
N ILE A 140 7.22 4.55 -2.99
CA ILE A 140 6.19 4.41 -4.03
C ILE A 140 6.18 2.99 -4.57
N GLU A 141 7.36 2.44 -4.89
CA GLU A 141 7.50 1.06 -5.35
C GLU A 141 7.01 0.06 -4.30
N PHE A 142 7.26 0.34 -3.00
CA PHE A 142 6.78 -0.50 -1.91
C PHE A 142 5.25 -0.53 -1.79
N ILE A 143 4.58 0.59 -2.02
CA ILE A 143 3.11 0.65 -1.97
C ILE A 143 2.49 -0.06 -3.18
N ASP A 144 3.20 -0.12 -4.30
CA ASP A 144 2.74 -0.72 -5.56
C ASP A 144 3.06 -2.24 -5.66
N THR A 145 3.75 -2.79 -4.64
CA THR A 145 4.12 -4.22 -4.59
C THR A 145 2.95 -5.09 -4.16
#